data_0fb85e5d35cbd12cf7c870a4f3a5a0bf
#
_entry.id   0fb85e5d35cbd12cf7c870a4f3a5a0bf
#
_cell.length_a   1.000
_cell.length_b   1.000
_cell.length_c   1.000
_cell.angle_alpha   90.00
_cell.angle_beta   90.00
_cell.angle_gamma   90.00
#
_symmetry.space_group_name_H-M   'P 1'
#
loop_
_entity.id
_entity.type
_entity.pdbx_description
1 polymer ?
#
loop_
_entity_poly.entity_id
_entity_poly.type
_entity_poly.pdbx_seq_one_letter_code
_entity_poly.pdbx_strand_id
1 'polypeptide(L)'
;MTNFLPLVEQFHSLQGEGYHAGKSAFFVRLAGCKVGCSWCDTKNSWDEKKYPSISIEKIIDRIKIAREKGASFCVITGGEPLQHNLDNFCKAIKKMTMGKEQNSMKIHIETSGVNSISGSYDWITLSPKRHSPPKNYFLKNCNEIKIIINEIKDIEFAIQIKK
;
A
#
# COMPACT_ATOMS: atom_id res chain seq x y z
N MET A 1 2.74 -3.51 -20.61
CA MET A 1 2.61 -2.62 -19.42
C MET A 1 1.26 -2.90 -18.78
N THR A 2 1.21 -3.14 -17.47
CA THR A 2 -0.02 -3.55 -16.78
C THR A 2 -0.98 -2.37 -16.68
N ASN A 3 -2.14 -2.48 -17.32
CA ASN A 3 -3.22 -1.48 -17.27
C ASN A 3 -4.39 -1.92 -16.41
N PHE A 4 -4.29 -3.10 -15.79
CA PHE A 4 -5.30 -3.70 -14.93
C PHE A 4 -4.66 -4.17 -13.62
N LEU A 5 -5.40 -4.10 -12.52
CA LEU A 5 -4.97 -4.56 -11.20
C LEU A 5 -6.07 -5.41 -10.55
N PRO A 6 -5.72 -6.53 -9.89
CA PRO A 6 -6.70 -7.34 -9.16
C PRO A 6 -7.14 -6.58 -7.91
N LEU A 7 -8.40 -6.15 -7.88
CA LEU A 7 -8.94 -5.28 -6.84
C LEU A 7 -9.81 -6.05 -5.87
N VAL A 8 -9.46 -6.05 -4.58
CA VAL A 8 -10.29 -6.57 -3.51
C VAL A 8 -11.39 -5.57 -3.18
N GLU A 9 -11.00 -4.35 -2.88
CA GLU A 9 -11.90 -3.27 -2.49
C GLU A 9 -11.23 -1.91 -2.65
N GLN A 10 -12.05 -0.86 -2.66
CA GLN A 10 -11.59 0.52 -2.59
C GLN A 10 -12.62 1.35 -1.83
N PHE A 11 -12.17 2.18 -0.91
CA PHE A 11 -13.06 2.95 -0.04
C PHE A 11 -12.40 4.20 0.52
N HIS A 12 -13.23 5.18 0.87
CA HIS A 12 -12.83 6.40 1.55
C HIS A 12 -13.08 6.25 3.05
N SER A 13 -12.04 6.46 3.86
CA SER A 13 -12.10 6.33 5.32
C SER A 13 -11.02 7.19 5.99
N LEU A 14 -10.84 7.02 7.28
CA LEU A 14 -9.70 7.55 8.02
C LEU A 14 -8.58 6.52 8.05
N GLN A 15 -7.31 6.99 7.95
CA GLN A 15 -6.18 6.13 8.30
C GLN A 15 -6.25 5.82 9.80
N GLY A 16 -6.29 4.52 10.13
CA GLY A 16 -6.48 4.07 11.52
C GLY A 16 -5.19 3.96 12.33
N GLU A 17 -4.02 4.01 11.67
CA GLU A 17 -2.74 3.63 12.28
C GLU A 17 -1.61 4.57 11.88
N GLY A 18 -0.54 4.56 12.70
CA GLY A 18 0.74 5.20 12.43
C GLY A 18 0.71 6.72 12.42
N TYR A 19 1.69 7.32 11.78
CA TYR A 19 1.88 8.77 11.77
C TYR A 19 0.68 9.54 11.17
N HIS A 20 -0.02 8.94 10.24
CA HIS A 20 -1.16 9.57 9.57
C HIS A 20 -2.53 9.19 10.17
N ALA A 21 -2.56 8.57 11.36
CA ALA A 21 -3.82 8.21 12.03
C ALA A 21 -4.77 9.41 12.16
N GLY A 22 -6.06 9.17 11.89
CA GLY A 22 -7.11 10.19 11.91
C GLY A 22 -7.22 11.05 10.65
N LYS A 23 -6.30 10.94 9.69
CA LYS A 23 -6.37 11.68 8.44
C LYS A 23 -7.26 10.98 7.41
N SER A 24 -8.01 11.77 6.64
CA SER A 24 -8.89 11.28 5.57
C SER A 24 -8.07 10.67 4.42
N ALA A 25 -8.35 9.43 4.05
CA ALA A 25 -7.59 8.66 3.07
C ALA A 25 -8.49 7.82 2.16
N PHE A 26 -8.07 7.62 0.92
CA PHE A 26 -8.71 6.67 0.02
C PHE A 26 -7.85 5.41 -0.10
N PHE A 27 -8.42 4.28 0.28
CA PHE A 27 -7.75 3.00 0.27
C PHE A 27 -8.02 2.23 -1.03
N VAL A 28 -6.96 1.67 -1.60
CA VAL A 28 -7.01 0.74 -2.74
C VAL A 28 -6.34 -0.56 -2.30
N ARG A 29 -7.15 -1.59 -2.01
CA ARG A 29 -6.67 -2.90 -1.59
C ARG A 29 -6.56 -3.84 -2.77
N LEU A 30 -5.34 -4.25 -3.10
CA LEU A 30 -5.06 -5.19 -4.17
C LEU A 30 -5.05 -6.63 -3.66
N ALA A 31 -5.46 -7.56 -4.51
CA ALA A 31 -5.31 -8.99 -4.26
C ALA A 31 -3.92 -9.50 -4.66
N GLY A 32 -3.57 -10.68 -4.17
CA GLY A 32 -2.30 -11.33 -4.39
C GLY A 32 -1.31 -11.13 -3.23
N CYS A 33 -0.94 -12.24 -2.57
CA CYS A 33 0.08 -12.22 -1.52
C CYS A 33 0.74 -13.60 -1.40
N LYS A 34 2.05 -13.64 -1.53
CA LYS A 34 2.87 -14.86 -1.34
C LYS A 34 3.67 -14.84 -0.04
N VAL A 35 3.45 -13.84 0.82
CA VAL A 35 4.19 -13.68 2.08
C VAL A 35 3.83 -14.77 3.10
N GLY A 36 2.55 -15.17 3.17
CA GLY A 36 2.13 -16.35 3.92
C GLY A 36 2.10 -16.18 5.44
N CYS A 37 1.76 -14.99 5.97
CA CYS A 37 1.69 -14.74 7.40
C CYS A 37 0.57 -15.55 8.06
N SER A 38 0.89 -16.39 9.06
CA SER A 38 -0.12 -17.21 9.76
C SER A 38 -1.20 -16.39 10.46
N TRP A 39 -0.86 -15.19 10.94
CA TRP A 39 -1.72 -14.23 11.65
C TRP A 39 -2.40 -13.20 10.75
N CYS A 40 -2.34 -13.36 9.42
CA CYS A 40 -2.93 -12.39 8.49
C CYS A 40 -4.45 -12.28 8.71
N ASP A 41 -4.93 -11.06 8.84
CA ASP A 41 -6.36 -10.71 8.99
C ASP A 41 -7.11 -10.64 7.64
N THR A 42 -6.36 -10.60 6.53
CA THR A 42 -6.89 -10.47 5.16
C THR A 42 -6.49 -11.64 4.26
N LYS A 43 -6.49 -12.88 4.80
CA LYS A 43 -6.13 -14.10 4.03
C LYS A 43 -6.94 -14.29 2.75
N ASN A 44 -8.16 -13.79 2.72
CA ASN A 44 -9.01 -13.81 1.53
C ASN A 44 -8.38 -13.07 0.34
N SER A 45 -7.54 -12.05 0.59
CA SER A 45 -6.85 -11.30 -0.47
C SER A 45 -5.63 -12.02 -1.09
N TRP A 46 -5.24 -13.20 -0.58
CA TRP A 46 -4.01 -13.88 -1.04
C TRP A 46 -4.12 -14.41 -2.47
N ASP A 47 -5.30 -14.93 -2.84
CA ASP A 47 -5.56 -15.47 -4.17
C ASP A 47 -6.13 -14.39 -5.10
N GLU A 48 -5.27 -13.86 -5.97
CA GLU A 48 -5.67 -12.81 -6.91
C GLU A 48 -6.73 -13.25 -7.91
N LYS A 49 -6.84 -14.57 -8.20
CA LYS A 49 -7.81 -15.12 -9.14
C LYS A 49 -9.26 -15.01 -8.65
N LYS A 50 -9.45 -14.82 -7.35
CA LYS A 50 -10.78 -14.62 -6.74
C LYS A 50 -11.36 -13.23 -6.96
N TYR A 51 -10.55 -12.30 -7.48
CA TYR A 51 -10.93 -10.90 -7.58
C TYR A 51 -10.91 -10.40 -9.02
N PRO A 52 -11.79 -9.46 -9.35
CA PRO A 52 -11.84 -8.90 -10.69
C PRO A 52 -10.57 -8.09 -10.99
N SER A 53 -10.09 -8.22 -12.20
CA SER A 53 -9.03 -7.36 -12.73
C SER A 53 -9.66 -6.07 -13.24
N ILE A 54 -9.43 -4.95 -12.55
CA ILE A 54 -10.03 -3.64 -12.81
C ILE A 54 -9.02 -2.76 -13.54
N SER A 55 -9.47 -2.02 -14.55
CA SER A 55 -8.61 -1.08 -15.26
C SER A 55 -8.18 0.05 -14.33
N ILE A 56 -6.92 0.49 -14.49
CA ILE A 56 -6.35 1.62 -13.74
C ILE A 56 -7.25 2.85 -13.87
N GLU A 57 -7.82 3.13 -15.04
CA GLU A 57 -8.72 4.26 -15.28
C GLU A 57 -9.93 4.24 -14.33
N LYS A 58 -10.59 3.10 -14.19
CA LYS A 58 -11.74 2.96 -13.27
C LYS A 58 -11.35 3.19 -11.80
N ILE A 59 -10.16 2.76 -11.40
CA ILE A 59 -9.65 3.01 -10.03
C ILE A 59 -9.38 4.51 -9.87
N ILE A 60 -8.76 5.16 -10.85
CA ILE A 60 -8.48 6.59 -10.85
C ILE A 60 -9.75 7.44 -10.74
N ASP A 61 -10.83 7.08 -11.42
CA ASP A 61 -12.08 7.82 -11.32
C ASP A 61 -12.66 7.79 -9.89
N ARG A 62 -12.51 6.70 -9.18
CA ARG A 62 -12.88 6.61 -7.75
C ARG A 62 -11.97 7.46 -6.85
N ILE A 63 -10.67 7.49 -7.14
CA ILE A 63 -9.71 8.34 -6.41
C ILE A 63 -10.06 9.82 -6.62
N LYS A 64 -10.44 10.26 -7.83
CA LYS A 64 -10.88 11.63 -8.10
C LYS A 64 -12.08 12.01 -7.24
N ILE A 65 -13.12 11.17 -7.24
CA ILE A 65 -14.33 11.40 -6.43
C ILE A 65 -13.98 11.48 -4.93
N ALA A 66 -13.11 10.60 -4.44
CA ALA A 66 -12.69 10.62 -3.04
C ALA A 66 -11.91 11.90 -2.70
N ARG A 67 -11.04 12.36 -3.58
CA ARG A 67 -10.32 13.62 -3.43
C ARG A 67 -11.26 14.81 -3.33
N GLU A 68 -12.26 14.89 -4.21
CA GLU A 68 -13.30 15.94 -4.17
C GLU A 68 -14.08 15.93 -2.86
N LYS A 69 -14.20 14.75 -2.23
CA LYS A 69 -14.81 14.54 -0.91
C LYS A 69 -13.83 14.73 0.26
N GLY A 70 -12.60 15.21 0.02
CA GLY A 70 -11.63 15.55 1.06
C GLY A 70 -10.61 14.47 1.42
N ALA A 71 -10.44 13.40 0.61
CA ALA A 71 -9.34 12.48 0.82
C ALA A 71 -7.98 13.19 0.58
N SER A 72 -7.12 13.17 1.58
CA SER A 72 -5.82 13.85 1.57
C SER A 72 -4.75 13.06 0.83
N PHE A 73 -4.86 11.73 0.81
CA PHE A 73 -3.92 10.82 0.15
C PHE A 73 -4.58 9.49 -0.23
N CYS A 74 -3.97 8.80 -1.18
CA CYS A 74 -4.33 7.45 -1.58
C CYS A 74 -3.38 6.45 -0.90
N VAL A 75 -3.93 5.44 -0.22
CA VAL A 75 -3.17 4.33 0.37
C VAL A 75 -3.31 3.11 -0.52
N ILE A 76 -2.20 2.67 -1.09
CA ILE A 76 -2.12 1.41 -1.84
C ILE A 76 -1.71 0.32 -0.83
N THR A 77 -2.59 -0.63 -0.61
CA THR A 77 -2.44 -1.71 0.34
C THR A 77 -2.97 -3.02 -0.24
N GLY A 78 -3.16 -4.07 0.55
CA GLY A 78 -3.82 -5.26 0.06
C GLY A 78 -3.34 -6.54 0.70
N GLY A 79 -3.10 -7.55 -0.13
CA GLY A 79 -2.24 -8.67 0.14
C GLY A 79 -0.78 -8.18 0.24
N GLU A 80 -0.04 -8.27 -0.85
CA GLU A 80 1.25 -7.57 -1.01
C GLU A 80 1.21 -6.74 -2.31
N PRO A 81 1.02 -5.43 -2.22
CA PRO A 81 0.78 -4.61 -3.41
C PRO A 81 1.95 -4.60 -4.39
N LEU A 82 3.20 -4.75 -3.91
CA LEU A 82 4.38 -4.81 -4.77
C LEU A 82 4.59 -6.20 -5.43
N GLN A 83 3.65 -7.13 -5.27
CA GLN A 83 3.56 -8.30 -6.14
C GLN A 83 3.20 -7.89 -7.57
N HIS A 84 2.60 -6.72 -7.74
CA HIS A 84 2.24 -6.11 -9.02
C HIS A 84 3.18 -4.98 -9.39
N ASN A 85 3.33 -4.72 -10.70
CA ASN A 85 4.01 -3.51 -11.16
C ASN A 85 3.04 -2.31 -11.06
N LEU A 86 3.37 -1.35 -10.21
CA LEU A 86 2.56 -0.18 -9.90
C LEU A 86 3.01 1.10 -10.62
N ASP A 87 3.99 1.03 -11.52
CA ASP A 87 4.53 2.22 -12.21
C ASP A 87 3.45 3.02 -12.93
N ASN A 88 2.61 2.33 -13.74
CA ASN A 88 1.55 2.99 -14.48
C ASN A 88 0.46 3.54 -13.55
N PHE A 89 0.15 2.83 -12.47
CA PHE A 89 -0.85 3.27 -11.51
C PHE A 89 -0.40 4.54 -10.77
N CYS A 90 0.82 4.56 -10.24
CA CYS A 90 1.38 5.75 -9.61
C CYS A 90 1.49 6.93 -10.57
N LYS A 91 1.92 6.69 -11.82
CA LYS A 91 1.94 7.72 -12.88
C LYS A 91 0.55 8.27 -13.16
N ALA A 92 -0.48 7.42 -13.21
CA ALA A 92 -1.86 7.83 -13.45
C ALA A 92 -2.40 8.70 -12.30
N ILE A 93 -2.14 8.33 -11.03
CA ILE A 93 -2.51 9.15 -9.86
C ILE A 93 -1.83 10.52 -9.94
N LYS A 94 -0.52 10.56 -10.22
CA LYS A 94 0.21 11.84 -10.35
C LYS A 94 -0.31 12.69 -11.50
N LYS A 95 -0.58 12.10 -12.67
CA LYS A 95 -1.12 12.80 -13.85
C LYS A 95 -2.50 13.40 -13.59
N MET A 96 -3.35 12.71 -12.82
CA MET A 96 -4.69 13.18 -12.43
C MET A 96 -4.65 14.58 -11.78
N THR A 97 -3.53 14.94 -11.17
CA THR A 97 -3.37 16.16 -10.37
C THR A 97 -2.60 17.27 -11.09
N MET A 98 -2.07 17.03 -12.29
CA MET A 98 -1.26 18.02 -13.04
C MET A 98 -2.05 19.16 -13.71
N GLY A 99 -3.33 19.34 -13.42
CA GLY A 99 -4.17 20.35 -14.10
C GLY A 99 -4.68 21.51 -13.27
N LYS A 100 -4.67 21.47 -11.96
CA LYS A 100 -5.16 22.54 -11.06
C LYS A 100 -4.42 22.50 -9.73
N GLU A 101 -3.62 23.56 -9.47
CA GLU A 101 -3.10 24.03 -8.17
C GLU A 101 -2.51 23.01 -7.19
N GLN A 102 -1.36 23.39 -6.68
CA GLN A 102 -0.62 23.10 -5.43
C GLN A 102 -0.88 21.83 -4.57
N ASN A 103 -1.91 21.01 -4.83
CA ASN A 103 -2.22 19.81 -4.03
C ASN A 103 -2.31 18.55 -4.88
N SER A 104 -1.15 18.02 -5.32
CA SER A 104 -1.12 16.66 -5.90
C SER A 104 -1.54 15.63 -4.86
N MET A 105 -2.42 14.68 -5.23
CA MET A 105 -2.79 13.54 -4.39
C MET A 105 -1.53 12.79 -3.95
N LYS A 106 -1.26 12.76 -2.67
CA LYS A 106 -0.14 11.99 -2.11
C LYS A 106 -0.39 10.50 -2.25
N ILE A 107 0.65 9.74 -2.52
CA ILE A 107 0.58 8.29 -2.69
C ILE A 107 1.33 7.62 -1.54
N HIS A 108 0.60 6.88 -0.72
CA HIS A 108 1.15 6.06 0.35
C HIS A 108 1.10 4.60 -0.05
N ILE A 109 2.07 3.80 0.41
CA ILE A 109 2.05 2.35 0.25
C ILE A 109 2.27 1.67 1.59
N GLU A 110 1.51 0.60 1.83
CA GLU A 110 1.72 -0.36 2.92
C GLU A 110 2.22 -1.67 2.32
N THR A 111 3.44 -2.07 2.64
CA THR A 111 4.10 -3.25 2.06
C THR A 111 4.94 -4.01 3.07
N SER A 112 5.08 -5.31 2.88
CA SER A 112 6.06 -6.12 3.62
C SER A 112 7.50 -5.87 3.18
N GLY A 113 7.70 -5.28 2.00
CA GLY A 113 9.02 -5.00 1.42
C GLY A 113 9.74 -6.21 0.82
N VAL A 114 9.09 -7.36 0.68
CA VAL A 114 9.71 -8.59 0.13
C VAL A 114 9.94 -8.52 -1.37
N ASN A 115 9.12 -7.75 -2.09
CA ASN A 115 9.23 -7.56 -3.53
C ASN A 115 10.08 -6.34 -3.87
N SER A 116 10.51 -6.22 -5.12
CA SER A 116 11.19 -5.02 -5.59
C SER A 116 10.23 -3.84 -5.67
N ILE A 117 10.74 -2.65 -5.43
CA ILE A 117 9.96 -1.42 -5.57
C ILE A 117 9.53 -1.23 -7.03
N SER A 118 8.28 -0.86 -7.24
CA SER A 118 7.73 -0.29 -8.48
C SER A 118 6.79 0.85 -8.09
N GLY A 119 6.62 1.83 -8.94
CA GLY A 119 5.90 3.05 -8.61
C GLY A 119 6.73 4.08 -7.85
N SER A 120 6.10 5.16 -7.46
CA SER A 120 6.72 6.27 -6.72
C SER A 120 5.78 6.77 -5.64
N TYR A 121 6.24 6.79 -4.41
CA TYR A 121 5.44 7.03 -3.21
C TYR A 121 5.93 8.24 -2.45
N ASP A 122 4.98 8.96 -1.85
CA ASP A 122 5.26 10.06 -0.92
C ASP A 122 5.45 9.55 0.52
N TRP A 123 4.94 8.33 0.81
CA TRP A 123 5.06 7.68 2.10
C TRP A 123 5.10 6.16 1.95
N ILE A 124 6.06 5.54 2.60
CA ILE A 124 6.22 4.08 2.63
C ILE A 124 6.09 3.59 4.07
N THR A 125 5.01 2.89 4.38
CA THR A 125 4.85 2.14 5.62
C THR A 125 5.34 0.72 5.38
N LEU A 126 6.47 0.38 5.98
CA LEU A 126 7.07 -0.95 5.92
C LEU A 126 6.51 -1.82 7.04
N SER A 127 5.89 -2.94 6.67
CA SER A 127 5.43 -3.96 7.62
C SER A 127 6.26 -5.24 7.48
N PRO A 128 7.51 -5.26 7.96
CA PRO A 128 8.44 -6.35 7.74
C PRO A 128 7.99 -7.62 8.46
N LYS A 129 8.36 -8.78 7.90
CA LYS A 129 8.01 -10.08 8.45
C LYS A 129 9.28 -10.86 8.77
N ARG A 130 9.37 -11.41 9.97
CA ARG A 130 10.54 -12.19 10.43
C ARG A 130 10.82 -13.40 9.53
N HIS A 131 9.76 -14.11 9.11
CA HIS A 131 9.86 -15.29 8.23
C HIS A 131 10.10 -14.95 6.75
N SER A 132 9.93 -13.67 6.37
CA SER A 132 10.14 -13.18 5.00
C SER A 132 10.69 -11.75 5.07
N PRO A 133 12.02 -11.60 5.32
CA PRO A 133 12.63 -10.28 5.53
C PRO A 133 12.48 -9.35 4.33
N PRO A 134 12.35 -8.04 4.57
CA PRO A 134 12.25 -7.06 3.51
C PRO A 134 13.59 -6.87 2.80
N LYS A 135 13.53 -6.39 1.56
CA LYS A 135 14.74 -5.96 0.84
C LYS A 135 15.36 -4.72 1.51
N ASN A 136 16.68 -4.62 1.44
CA ASN A 136 17.44 -3.52 2.03
C ASN A 136 16.99 -2.12 1.58
N TYR A 137 16.46 -2.01 0.37
CA TYR A 137 15.88 -0.76 -0.12
C TYR A 137 14.85 -0.18 0.85
N PHE A 138 13.92 -1.01 1.33
CA PHE A 138 12.86 -0.56 2.21
C PHE A 138 13.34 -0.17 3.61
N LEU A 139 14.33 -0.89 4.13
CA LEU A 139 14.95 -0.55 5.43
C LEU A 139 15.59 0.84 5.42
N LYS A 140 16.09 1.28 4.24
CA LYS A 140 16.75 2.58 4.08
C LYS A 140 15.79 3.71 3.67
N ASN A 141 14.65 3.39 3.09
CA ASN A 141 13.78 4.37 2.43
C ASN A 141 12.34 4.39 2.94
N CYS A 142 11.96 3.56 3.92
CA CYS A 142 10.64 3.67 4.53
C CYS A 142 10.55 4.90 5.44
N ASN A 143 9.34 5.44 5.53
CA ASN A 143 9.03 6.56 6.41
C ASN A 143 8.53 6.08 7.77
N GLU A 144 7.97 4.87 7.81
CA GLU A 144 7.36 4.28 9.01
C GLU A 144 7.55 2.75 8.98
N ILE A 145 7.75 2.17 10.15
CA ILE A 145 7.80 0.72 10.34
C ILE A 145 6.64 0.29 11.25
N LYS A 146 5.84 -0.66 10.75
CA LYS A 146 4.74 -1.27 11.49
C LYS A 146 5.01 -2.75 11.72
N ILE A 147 5.14 -3.18 12.97
CA ILE A 147 5.41 -4.58 13.33
C ILE A 147 4.30 -5.09 14.23
N ILE A 148 3.74 -6.24 13.87
CA ILE A 148 2.78 -6.94 14.72
C ILE A 148 3.57 -7.76 15.73
N ILE A 149 3.30 -7.55 17.01
CA ILE A 149 3.95 -8.24 18.14
C ILE A 149 3.00 -9.31 18.67
N ASN A 150 3.35 -10.57 18.45
CA ASN A 150 2.63 -11.72 19.00
C ASN A 150 3.45 -12.44 20.09
N GLU A 151 4.78 -12.36 19.99
CA GLU A 151 5.71 -13.03 20.91
C GLU A 151 6.97 -12.18 21.15
N ILE A 152 7.77 -12.53 22.14
CA ILE A 152 9.00 -11.79 22.53
C ILE A 152 9.98 -11.65 21.35
N LYS A 153 10.12 -12.70 20.52
CA LYS A 153 10.98 -12.69 19.33
C LYS A 153 10.60 -11.61 18.30
N ASP A 154 9.34 -11.16 18.29
CA ASP A 154 8.92 -10.06 17.41
C ASP A 154 9.44 -8.71 17.90
N ILE A 155 9.58 -8.55 19.23
CA ILE A 155 10.21 -7.38 19.84
C ILE A 155 11.71 -7.34 19.51
N GLU A 156 12.39 -8.49 19.64
CA GLU A 156 13.81 -8.62 19.27
C GLU A 156 14.03 -8.27 17.79
N PHE A 157 13.17 -8.77 16.92
CA PHE A 157 13.18 -8.44 15.50
C PHE A 157 12.95 -6.94 15.24
N ALA A 158 12.00 -6.32 15.95
CA ALA A 158 11.75 -4.88 15.85
C ALA A 158 12.98 -4.05 16.23
N ILE A 159 13.70 -4.44 17.28
CA ILE A 159 14.93 -3.78 17.73
C ILE A 159 16.05 -3.94 16.68
N GLN A 160 16.17 -5.12 16.06
CA GLN A 160 17.18 -5.39 15.02
C GLN A 160 16.95 -4.57 13.75
N ILE A 161 15.68 -4.39 13.35
CA ILE A 161 15.33 -3.61 12.14
C ILE A 161 15.55 -2.11 12.34
N LYS A 162 15.44 -1.61 13.56
CA LYS A 162 15.63 -0.18 13.87
C LYS A 162 17.09 0.29 13.70
N LYS A 163 18.04 -0.63 13.68
CA LYS A 163 19.48 -0.31 13.49
C LYS A 163 19.79 -0.10 12.03
#